data_7cbcc1a5989f77a24bf9eb8333cf4eec
#
_entry.id   7cbcc1a5989f77a24bf9eb8333cf4eec
#
_cell.length_a   1.000
_cell.length_b   1.000
_cell.length_c   1.000
_cell.angle_alpha   90.00
_cell.angle_beta   90.00
_cell.angle_gamma   90.00
#
_symmetry.space_group_name_H-M   'P 1'
#
loop_
_entity.id
_entity.type
_entity.pdbx_description
1 polymer ?
#
loop_
_entity_poly.entity_id
_entity_poly.type
_entity_poly.pdbx_seq_one_letter_code
_entity_poly.pdbx_strand_id
1 'polypeptide(L)'
;MNINKFAKDLLQQALHLESDITLFDSSTPLLGNLAELDSIGVVNVITLIEEQLGCIIEDDEINAEVFETFGSLVIFIEGKQC
;
A
#
# COMPACT_ATOMS: atom_id res chain seq x y z
N MET A 1 6.55 15.30 4.32
CA MET A 1 5.48 14.30 4.50
C MET A 1 6.06 13.02 5.10
N ASN A 2 5.33 12.44 6.07
CA ASN A 2 5.75 11.17 6.66
C ASN A 2 5.21 10.03 5.79
N ILE A 3 6.08 9.41 5.01
CA ILE A 3 5.68 8.35 4.08
C ILE A 3 5.10 7.14 4.82
N ASN A 4 5.68 6.78 5.97
CA ASN A 4 5.16 5.65 6.73
C ASN A 4 3.72 5.90 7.19
N LYS A 5 3.46 7.10 7.69
CA LYS A 5 2.10 7.45 8.10
C LYS A 5 1.15 7.50 6.92
N PHE A 6 1.61 8.05 5.80
CA PHE A 6 0.82 8.12 4.58
C PHE A 6 0.42 6.71 4.12
N ALA A 7 1.38 5.78 4.10
CA ALA A 7 1.12 4.40 3.69
C ALA A 7 0.14 3.71 4.64
N LYS A 8 0.28 3.93 5.95
CA LYS A 8 -0.64 3.35 6.93
C LYS A 8 -2.06 3.87 6.75
N ASP A 9 -2.21 5.19 6.60
CA ASP A 9 -3.52 5.80 6.39
C ASP A 9 -4.15 5.30 5.10
N LEU A 10 -3.36 5.14 4.07
CA LEU A 10 -3.81 4.68 2.77
C LEU A 10 -4.33 3.24 2.86
N LEU A 11 -3.59 2.36 3.53
CA LEU A 11 -4.03 0.98 3.73
C LEU A 11 -5.32 0.93 4.54
N GLN A 12 -5.41 1.74 5.59
CA GLN A 12 -6.61 1.80 6.41
C GLN A 12 -7.83 2.19 5.58
N GLN A 13 -7.69 3.19 4.75
CA GLN A 13 -8.77 3.67 3.90
C GLN A 13 -9.15 2.66 2.82
N ALA A 14 -8.14 2.08 2.17
CA ALA A 14 -8.37 1.19 1.04
C ALA A 14 -8.98 -0.14 1.46
N LEU A 15 -8.53 -0.69 2.58
CA LEU A 15 -8.88 -2.03 3.00
C LEU A 15 -9.84 -2.08 4.18
N HIS A 16 -10.15 -0.94 4.77
CA HIS A 16 -11.02 -0.85 5.97
C HIS A 16 -10.54 -1.81 7.06
N LEU A 17 -9.23 -1.76 7.34
CA LEU A 17 -8.61 -2.68 8.29
C LEU A 17 -9.11 -2.45 9.71
N GLU A 18 -9.41 -3.53 10.39
CA GLU A 18 -9.78 -3.50 11.80
C GLU A 18 -8.57 -3.69 12.69
N SER A 19 -7.47 -4.20 12.12
CA SER A 19 -6.23 -4.41 12.83
C SER A 19 -5.55 -3.08 13.16
N ASP A 20 -4.71 -3.11 14.19
CA ASP A 20 -3.95 -1.92 14.58
C ASP A 20 -2.75 -1.73 13.63
N ILE A 21 -2.94 -0.90 12.63
CA ILE A 21 -1.91 -0.64 11.61
C ILE A 21 -0.76 0.21 12.14
N THR A 22 -0.92 0.82 13.32
CA THR A 22 0.16 1.61 13.91
C THR A 22 1.35 0.73 14.29
N LEU A 23 1.13 -0.59 14.43
CA LEU A 23 2.19 -1.54 14.73
C LEU A 23 2.95 -2.02 13.50
N PHE A 24 2.51 -1.63 12.30
CA PHE A 24 3.18 -2.05 11.08
C PHE A 24 4.57 -1.42 10.97
N ASP A 25 5.54 -2.23 10.58
CA ASP A 25 6.90 -1.78 10.30
C ASP A 25 7.32 -2.30 8.91
N SER A 26 8.56 -2.02 8.52
CA SER A 26 9.03 -2.37 7.17
C SER A 26 9.03 -3.87 6.90
N SER A 27 9.09 -4.70 7.93
CA SER A 27 9.09 -6.15 7.75
C SER A 27 7.71 -6.78 7.91
N THR A 28 6.68 -5.98 8.21
CA THR A 28 5.33 -6.52 8.37
C THR A 28 4.82 -7.08 7.03
N PRO A 29 4.51 -8.38 6.97
CA PRO A 29 4.01 -8.97 5.72
C PRO A 29 2.59 -8.48 5.43
N LEU A 30 2.32 -8.18 4.17
CA LEU A 30 1.00 -7.72 3.73
C LEU A 30 0.29 -8.80 2.91
N LEU A 31 0.84 -9.14 1.75
CA LEU A 31 0.21 -10.11 0.86
C LEU A 31 0.24 -11.49 1.49
N GLY A 32 -0.93 -12.13 1.55
CA GLY A 32 -1.07 -13.43 2.17
C GLY A 32 -1.25 -13.39 3.68
N ASN A 33 -1.00 -12.22 4.30
CA ASN A 33 -1.17 -12.05 5.75
C ASN A 33 -2.41 -11.23 6.09
N LEU A 34 -2.80 -10.32 5.20
CA LEU A 34 -4.03 -9.55 5.36
C LEU A 34 -5.11 -10.15 4.47
N ALA A 35 -6.17 -10.65 5.06
CA ALA A 35 -7.28 -11.21 4.31
C ALA A 35 -7.93 -10.17 3.40
N GLU A 36 -7.89 -8.91 3.80
CA GLU A 36 -8.45 -7.79 3.05
C GLU A 36 -7.65 -7.45 1.80
N LEU A 37 -6.39 -7.88 1.74
CA LEU A 37 -5.53 -7.59 0.60
C LEU A 37 -5.66 -8.70 -0.45
N ASP A 38 -6.78 -8.72 -1.14
CA ASP A 38 -7.06 -9.60 -2.27
C ASP A 38 -6.95 -8.79 -3.56
N SER A 39 -7.41 -9.35 -4.70
CA SER A 39 -7.33 -8.65 -5.98
C SER A 39 -8.05 -7.31 -5.95
N ILE A 40 -9.20 -7.24 -5.29
CA ILE A 40 -9.95 -6.00 -5.18
C ILE A 40 -9.26 -5.04 -4.25
N GLY A 41 -8.71 -5.55 -3.13
CA GLY A 41 -7.96 -4.72 -2.19
C GLY A 41 -6.74 -4.08 -2.83
N VAL A 42 -6.01 -4.84 -3.65
CA VAL A 42 -4.86 -4.31 -4.39
C VAL A 42 -5.30 -3.18 -5.30
N VAL A 43 -6.39 -3.36 -6.05
CA VAL A 43 -6.90 -2.31 -6.94
C VAL A 43 -7.27 -1.06 -6.14
N ASN A 44 -7.91 -1.23 -4.99
CA ASN A 44 -8.28 -0.10 -4.14
C ASN A 44 -7.05 0.66 -3.64
N VAL A 45 -6.01 -0.05 -3.22
CA VAL A 45 -4.77 0.56 -2.77
C VAL A 45 -4.12 1.36 -3.90
N ILE A 46 -4.02 0.75 -5.08
CA ILE A 46 -3.41 1.40 -6.25
C ILE A 46 -4.21 2.66 -6.62
N THR A 47 -5.53 2.57 -6.64
CA THR A 47 -6.38 3.72 -6.96
C THR A 47 -6.15 4.87 -5.99
N LEU A 48 -6.06 4.58 -4.70
CA LEU A 48 -5.81 5.62 -3.70
C LEU A 48 -4.43 6.24 -3.86
N ILE A 49 -3.40 5.43 -4.17
CA ILE A 49 -2.06 5.95 -4.41
C ILE A 49 -2.11 6.94 -5.58
N GLU A 50 -2.77 6.56 -6.67
CA GLU A 50 -2.90 7.43 -7.84
C GLU A 50 -3.60 8.74 -7.47
N GLU A 51 -4.68 8.67 -6.72
CA GLU A 51 -5.44 9.86 -6.33
C GLU A 51 -4.63 10.78 -5.41
N GLN A 52 -3.93 10.20 -4.45
CA GLN A 52 -3.20 10.98 -3.45
C GLN A 52 -1.93 11.61 -4.02
N LEU A 53 -1.25 10.90 -4.92
CA LEU A 53 0.00 11.40 -5.50
C LEU A 53 -0.21 12.13 -6.82
N GLY A 54 -1.37 11.98 -7.43
CA GLY A 54 -1.64 12.57 -8.74
C GLY A 54 -0.86 11.92 -9.87
N CYS A 55 -0.48 10.66 -9.69
CA CYS A 55 0.28 9.89 -10.68
C CYS A 55 -0.57 8.78 -11.25
N ILE A 56 -0.15 8.24 -12.40
CA ILE A 56 -0.76 7.05 -12.98
C ILE A 56 0.20 5.89 -12.76
N ILE A 57 -0.32 4.78 -12.26
CA ILE A 57 0.46 3.57 -12.03
C ILE A 57 0.11 2.58 -13.14
N GLU A 58 1.13 2.18 -13.90
CA GLU A 58 0.94 1.23 -14.99
C GLU A 58 0.84 -0.19 -14.46
N ASP A 59 0.11 -1.05 -15.18
CA ASP A 59 -0.08 -2.43 -14.75
C ASP A 59 1.24 -3.18 -14.58
N ASP A 60 2.23 -2.91 -15.41
CA ASP A 60 3.52 -3.59 -15.34
C ASP A 60 4.37 -3.16 -14.14
N GLU A 61 3.97 -2.09 -13.46
CA GLU A 61 4.63 -1.66 -12.23
C GLU A 61 4.08 -2.39 -11.01
N ILE A 62 2.94 -3.06 -11.16
CA ILE A 62 2.25 -3.73 -10.06
C ILE A 62 2.63 -5.21 -10.08
N ASN A 63 3.23 -5.68 -8.98
CA ASN A 63 3.59 -7.09 -8.85
C ASN A 63 3.51 -7.48 -7.37
N ALA A 64 3.67 -8.77 -7.10
CA ALA A 64 3.56 -9.28 -5.74
C ALA A 64 4.60 -8.66 -4.81
N GLU A 65 5.77 -8.31 -5.33
CA GLU A 65 6.85 -7.74 -4.51
C GLU A 65 6.46 -6.41 -3.88
N VAL A 66 5.66 -5.60 -4.58
CA VAL A 66 5.20 -4.30 -4.07
C VAL A 66 4.42 -4.49 -2.77
N PHE A 67 3.64 -5.55 -2.70
CA PHE A 67 2.75 -5.81 -1.56
C PHE A 67 3.27 -6.91 -0.64
N GLU A 68 4.50 -7.34 -0.81
CA GLU A 68 5.07 -8.40 0.02
C GLU A 68 5.16 -7.97 1.47
N THR A 69 5.69 -6.77 1.72
CA THR A 69 5.79 -6.23 3.07
C THR A 69 5.37 -4.76 3.05
N PHE A 70 5.12 -4.22 4.24
CA PHE A 70 4.82 -2.79 4.38
C PHE A 70 5.99 -1.96 3.85
N GLY A 71 7.23 -2.39 4.12
CA GLY A 71 8.42 -1.69 3.65
C GLY A 71 8.50 -1.63 2.12
N SER A 72 8.17 -2.72 1.44
CA SER A 72 8.19 -2.74 -0.02
C SER A 72 7.13 -1.79 -0.60
N LEU A 73 5.98 -1.70 0.05
CA LEU A 73 4.95 -0.74 -0.36
C LEU A 73 5.42 0.69 -0.16
N VAL A 74 6.07 0.99 0.95
CA VAL A 74 6.61 2.33 1.22
C VAL A 74 7.63 2.72 0.16
N ILE A 75 8.53 1.81 -0.20
CA ILE A 75 9.53 2.04 -1.24
C ILE A 75 8.85 2.35 -2.58
N PHE A 76 7.82 1.59 -2.91
CA PHE A 76 7.07 1.82 -4.15
C PHE A 76 6.44 3.22 -4.16
N ILE A 77 5.82 3.62 -3.06
CA ILE A 77 5.19 4.94 -2.94
C ILE A 77 6.24 6.04 -3.07
N GLU A 78 7.39 5.89 -2.42
CA GLU A 78 8.47 6.87 -2.52
C GLU A 78 8.95 7.05 -3.96
N GLY A 79 9.03 5.95 -4.71
CA GLY A 79 9.45 5.99 -6.10
C GLY A 79 8.40 6.59 -7.04
N LYS A 80 7.17 6.74 -6.58
CA LYS A 80 6.04 7.23 -7.38
C LYS A 80 5.70 8.69 -7.12
N GLN A 81 6.50 9.40 -6.38
CA GLN A 81 6.21 10.81 -6.12
C GLN A 81 6.43 11.63 -7.40
N CYS A 82 5.37 12.19 -7.89
CA CYS A 82 5.37 12.99 -9.11
C CYS A 82 5.48 14.47 -8.81
#